data_1ad54f692439d882b20f5187d6cf14b6
#
_entry.id   1ad54f692439d882b20f5187d6cf14b6
#
_cell.length_a   1.000
_cell.length_b   1.000
_cell.length_c   1.000
_cell.angle_alpha   90.00
_cell.angle_beta   90.00
_cell.angle_gamma   90.00
#
_symmetry.space_group_name_H-M   'P 1'
#
loop_
_entity.id
_entity.type
_entity.pdbx_description
1 polymer ?
#
loop_
_entity_poly.entity_id
_entity_poly.type
_entity_poly.pdbx_seq_one_letter_code
_entity_poly.pdbx_strand_id
1 'polypeptide(L)'
;MRHSHGLRIALLAGASVVALAAAAPSAGAADMNKPMPMKAPPAPVAKNTWTWWIEGGAFNTAGDAFSIGPVISNIKPKWGWEGAAGFDWLPGWGPWHLIGQFRYGTAQRTQSFHGSTTLIVPTGTTLVAIASNNEKIRDDHWLVDFAVGRDLGLGNGSNAQWKLGLRVADLRAKLTANGSVSTTPIAAAGPFNTQQTATFVGAGPRLGVDGSTQLGGGWSLDWLGGVAVLFGERQTTQTTFPTPIGLGVFAPITSGQATSNTTAVFNVDGQAGLSYWFSPNMKITASYRVDAYFSALKTIKPGTANGSFTNVDQIYNGPMLRLTSSF
;
A
#
# COMPACT_ATOMS: atom_id res chain seq x y z
N MET A 1 6.79 -1.56 -22.82
CA MET A 1 5.94 -0.37 -22.73
C MET A 1 4.65 -0.65 -21.94
N ARG A 2 4.70 -0.98 -20.64
CA ARG A 2 3.51 -1.23 -19.78
C ARG A 2 3.51 -0.47 -18.46
N HIS A 3 4.49 0.43 -18.23
CA HIS A 3 4.62 1.17 -16.95
C HIS A 3 3.69 2.39 -16.80
N SER A 4 2.88 2.74 -17.81
CA SER A 4 2.11 3.98 -17.77
C SER A 4 0.72 3.88 -17.11
N HIS A 5 0.19 2.67 -16.88
CA HIS A 5 -1.18 2.54 -16.37
C HIS A 5 -1.28 2.69 -14.85
N GLY A 6 -0.32 2.16 -14.08
CA GLY A 6 -0.33 2.30 -12.62
C GLY A 6 -0.17 3.75 -12.15
N LEU A 7 0.74 4.48 -12.78
CA LEU A 7 0.96 5.90 -12.48
C LEU A 7 -0.27 6.77 -12.81
N ARG A 8 -0.98 6.46 -13.89
CA ARG A 8 -2.21 7.19 -14.28
C ARG A 8 -3.36 6.98 -13.30
N ILE A 9 -3.53 5.77 -12.77
CA ILE A 9 -4.58 5.47 -11.79
C ILE A 9 -4.26 6.12 -10.43
N ALA A 10 -3.02 6.09 -9.99
CA ALA A 10 -2.60 6.72 -8.73
C ALA A 10 -2.67 8.25 -8.81
N LEU A 11 -2.29 8.85 -9.94
CA LEU A 11 -2.43 10.29 -10.18
C LEU A 11 -3.89 10.73 -10.27
N LEU A 12 -4.77 9.94 -10.86
CA LEU A 12 -6.20 10.22 -10.93
C LEU A 12 -6.86 10.12 -9.54
N ALA A 13 -6.48 9.14 -8.72
CA ALA A 13 -6.99 9.03 -7.35
C ALA A 13 -6.48 10.17 -6.45
N GLY A 14 -5.21 10.55 -6.58
CA GLY A 14 -4.63 11.69 -5.86
C GLY A 14 -5.21 13.04 -6.29
N ALA A 15 -5.41 13.23 -7.60
CA ALA A 15 -6.03 14.44 -8.16
C ALA A 15 -7.50 14.60 -7.75
N SER A 16 -8.24 13.49 -7.60
CA SER A 16 -9.65 13.53 -7.19
C SER A 16 -9.82 13.99 -5.73
N VAL A 17 -8.92 13.61 -4.84
CA VAL A 17 -8.95 14.04 -3.42
C VAL A 17 -8.60 15.53 -3.30
N VAL A 18 -7.63 16.01 -4.07
CA VAL A 18 -7.24 17.44 -4.07
C VAL A 18 -8.32 18.30 -4.74
N ALA A 19 -8.97 17.81 -5.81
CA ALA A 19 -10.05 18.54 -6.48
C ALA A 19 -11.30 18.70 -5.60
N LEU A 20 -11.63 17.74 -4.74
CA LEU A 20 -12.74 17.85 -3.80
C LEU A 20 -12.48 18.90 -2.69
N ALA A 21 -11.22 19.07 -2.29
CA ALA A 21 -10.83 20.09 -1.31
C ALA A 21 -10.85 21.52 -1.88
N ALA A 22 -10.65 21.67 -3.21
CA ALA A 22 -10.66 22.96 -3.89
C ALA A 22 -12.06 23.48 -4.27
N ALA A 23 -13.10 22.65 -4.20
CA ALA A 23 -14.47 22.99 -4.55
C ALA A 23 -15.29 23.61 -3.40
N ALA A 24 -14.65 24.09 -2.33
CA ALA A 24 -15.34 24.84 -1.29
C ALA A 24 -15.86 26.19 -1.88
N PRO A 25 -17.18 26.47 -1.81
CA PRO A 25 -17.71 27.70 -2.37
C PRO A 25 -17.12 28.91 -1.63
N SER A 26 -16.52 29.84 -2.36
CA SER A 26 -16.14 31.13 -1.87
C SER A 26 -17.41 31.92 -1.55
N ALA A 27 -17.78 31.98 -0.27
CA ALA A 27 -18.88 32.83 0.18
C ALA A 27 -18.49 34.30 0.00
N GLY A 28 -19.25 34.95 -0.85
CA GLY A 28 -19.06 36.34 -1.24
C GLY A 28 -19.11 37.32 -0.07
N ALA A 29 -18.25 38.29 -0.14
CA ALA A 29 -18.24 39.44 0.70
C ALA A 29 -19.42 40.35 0.34
N ALA A 30 -20.36 40.56 1.25
CA ALA A 30 -21.18 41.75 1.28
C ALA A 30 -21.90 41.84 2.64
N ASP A 31 -21.33 42.55 3.61
CA ASP A 31 -22.11 43.46 4.41
C ASP A 31 -21.20 44.40 5.24
N MET A 32 -21.00 45.59 4.72
CA MET A 32 -20.20 46.66 5.38
C MET A 32 -21.09 47.58 6.23
N ASN A 33 -21.89 47.05 7.12
CA ASN A 33 -22.58 47.89 8.11
C ASN A 33 -22.92 47.13 9.39
N LYS A 34 -21.90 46.60 10.05
CA LYS A 34 -22.07 46.15 11.44
C LYS A 34 -21.18 46.98 12.36
N PRO A 35 -21.71 47.48 13.52
CA PRO A 35 -20.88 48.15 14.51
C PRO A 35 -19.73 47.25 14.93
N MET A 36 -18.54 47.81 15.12
CA MET A 36 -17.34 47.08 15.53
C MET A 36 -17.64 46.18 16.73
N PRO A 37 -17.33 44.93 16.67
CA PRO A 37 -17.50 44.03 17.81
C PRO A 37 -16.62 44.51 18.96
N MET A 38 -17.18 44.65 20.12
CA MET A 38 -16.45 44.74 21.36
C MET A 38 -15.42 43.60 21.43
N LYS A 39 -14.24 43.97 21.94
CA LYS A 39 -13.08 43.13 22.28
C LYS A 39 -13.40 41.63 22.23
N ALA A 40 -12.81 40.94 21.26
CA ALA A 40 -12.99 39.49 21.10
C ALA A 40 -12.80 38.79 22.47
N PRO A 41 -13.67 37.86 22.83
CA PRO A 41 -13.44 37.06 24.02
C PRO A 41 -12.03 36.47 23.96
N PRO A 42 -11.31 36.39 25.10
CA PRO A 42 -10.01 35.73 25.11
C PRO A 42 -10.12 34.39 24.42
N ALA A 43 -9.17 34.11 23.51
CA ALA A 43 -9.13 32.83 22.81
C ALA A 43 -9.24 31.69 23.85
N PRO A 44 -10.11 30.71 23.65
CA PRO A 44 -10.24 29.62 24.59
C PRO A 44 -8.86 29.01 24.79
N VAL A 45 -8.45 28.92 26.06
CA VAL A 45 -7.21 28.24 26.44
C VAL A 45 -7.28 26.85 25.84
N ALA A 46 -6.33 26.51 25.00
CA ALA A 46 -6.26 25.19 24.36
C ALA A 46 -6.27 24.12 25.46
N LYS A 47 -7.36 23.37 25.54
CA LYS A 47 -7.46 22.25 26.47
C LYS A 47 -6.58 21.13 25.94
N ASN A 48 -5.83 20.49 26.84
CA ASN A 48 -5.15 19.23 26.53
C ASN A 48 -6.21 18.23 26.07
N THR A 49 -6.15 17.81 24.81
CA THR A 49 -7.12 16.88 24.23
C THR A 49 -6.41 15.68 23.63
N TRP A 50 -6.98 14.51 23.87
CA TRP A 50 -6.57 13.25 23.29
C TRP A 50 -7.66 12.76 22.34
N THR A 51 -7.27 12.42 21.13
CA THR A 51 -8.10 11.67 20.21
C THR A 51 -7.39 10.39 19.87
N TRP A 52 -8.07 9.25 19.99
CA TRP A 52 -7.56 7.97 19.56
C TRP A 52 -8.54 7.31 18.61
N TRP A 53 -8.03 6.44 17.76
CA TRP A 53 -8.85 5.67 16.85
C TRP A 53 -8.34 4.25 16.68
N ILE A 54 -9.29 3.37 16.35
CA ILE A 54 -9.02 2.04 15.80
C ILE A 54 -9.73 1.92 14.48
N GLU A 55 -9.12 1.21 13.55
CA GLU A 55 -9.65 1.05 12.20
C GLU A 55 -9.41 -0.38 11.73
N GLY A 56 -10.35 -0.93 10.98
CA GLY A 56 -10.23 -2.22 10.33
C GLY A 56 -11.01 -2.28 9.04
N GLY A 57 -10.56 -3.13 8.14
CA GLY A 57 -11.26 -3.27 6.86
C GLY A 57 -10.67 -4.34 5.97
N ALA A 58 -11.28 -4.47 4.80
CA ALA A 58 -10.77 -5.31 3.74
C ALA A 58 -10.02 -4.47 2.71
N PHE A 59 -8.93 -4.99 2.18
CA PHE A 59 -8.24 -4.35 1.09
C PHE A 59 -7.98 -5.30 -0.07
N ASN A 60 -7.83 -4.75 -1.26
CA ASN A 60 -7.42 -5.43 -2.47
C ASN A 60 -6.02 -4.96 -2.86
N THR A 61 -5.17 -5.87 -3.27
CA THR A 61 -3.85 -5.56 -3.83
C THR A 61 -3.97 -5.36 -5.34
N ALA A 62 -3.79 -4.15 -5.81
CA ALA A 62 -3.95 -3.71 -7.20
C ALA A 62 -2.62 -3.24 -7.81
N GLY A 63 -1.51 -3.79 -7.42
CA GLY A 63 -0.19 -3.49 -7.99
C GLY A 63 0.15 -4.38 -9.19
N ASP A 64 1.43 -4.41 -9.52
CA ASP A 64 1.97 -5.32 -10.51
C ASP A 64 1.88 -6.78 -10.02
N ALA A 65 1.84 -7.71 -10.96
CA ALA A 65 1.85 -9.13 -10.63
C ALA A 65 3.27 -9.62 -10.38
N PHE A 66 3.39 -10.59 -9.47
CA PHE A 66 4.62 -11.34 -9.27
C PHE A 66 4.72 -12.47 -10.29
N SER A 67 5.94 -12.75 -10.72
CA SER A 67 6.24 -13.87 -11.62
C SER A 67 7.18 -14.85 -10.96
N ILE A 68 6.95 -16.13 -11.18
CA ILE A 68 7.77 -17.20 -10.63
C ILE A 68 8.12 -18.23 -11.73
N GLY A 69 9.41 -18.58 -11.76
CA GLY A 69 9.90 -19.70 -12.58
C GLY A 69 9.99 -19.44 -14.09
N PRO A 70 10.38 -20.47 -14.85
CA PRO A 70 10.55 -20.39 -16.30
C PRO A 70 9.22 -20.31 -17.05
N VAL A 71 8.14 -20.77 -16.44
CA VAL A 71 6.78 -20.67 -17.02
C VAL A 71 6.15 -19.38 -16.56
N ILE A 72 5.66 -18.60 -17.53
CA ILE A 72 5.09 -17.26 -17.28
C ILE A 72 3.78 -17.41 -16.51
N SER A 73 3.87 -17.33 -15.21
CA SER A 73 2.71 -17.20 -14.34
C SER A 73 2.71 -15.80 -13.70
N ASN A 74 1.58 -15.15 -13.73
CA ASN A 74 1.38 -13.85 -13.12
C ASN A 74 0.36 -14.00 -12.00
N ILE A 75 0.84 -13.97 -10.77
CA ILE A 75 -0.02 -14.01 -9.58
C ILE A 75 0.11 -12.73 -8.78
N LYS A 76 -1.01 -12.24 -8.28
CA LYS A 76 -1.04 -11.16 -7.28
C LYS A 76 -2.05 -11.50 -6.19
N PRO A 77 -1.83 -11.08 -4.95
CA PRO A 77 -2.83 -11.18 -3.91
C PRO A 77 -4.11 -10.49 -4.40
N LYS A 78 -5.25 -10.84 -3.85
CA LYS A 78 -6.50 -10.23 -4.26
C LYS A 78 -7.11 -9.46 -3.10
N TRP A 79 -7.68 -10.17 -2.13
CA TRP A 79 -8.30 -9.58 -0.97
C TRP A 79 -7.57 -9.97 0.30
N GLY A 80 -7.44 -9.02 1.22
CA GLY A 80 -6.86 -9.17 2.53
C GLY A 80 -7.63 -8.37 3.56
N TRP A 81 -7.12 -8.33 4.77
CA TRP A 81 -7.60 -7.49 5.85
C TRP A 81 -6.49 -6.60 6.38
N GLU A 82 -6.86 -5.42 6.84
CA GLU A 82 -5.96 -4.46 7.47
C GLU A 82 -6.57 -3.95 8.77
N GLY A 83 -5.72 -3.77 9.77
CA GLY A 83 -6.05 -3.11 11.00
C GLY A 83 -5.11 -1.96 11.28
N ALA A 84 -5.60 -0.90 11.91
CA ALA A 84 -4.82 0.24 12.32
C ALA A 84 -5.27 0.77 13.69
N ALA A 85 -4.35 1.40 14.38
CA ALA A 85 -4.63 2.16 15.59
C ALA A 85 -3.75 3.40 15.61
N GLY A 86 -4.25 4.47 16.21
CA GLY A 86 -3.48 5.68 16.33
C GLY A 86 -4.06 6.67 17.33
N PHE A 87 -3.31 7.73 17.52
CA PHE A 87 -3.68 8.83 18.41
C PHE A 87 -3.29 10.17 17.80
N ASP A 88 -3.98 11.20 18.23
CA ASP A 88 -3.67 12.62 18.04
C ASP A 88 -3.76 13.30 19.40
N TRP A 89 -2.66 13.85 19.85
CA TRP A 89 -2.56 14.55 21.13
C TRP A 89 -2.25 16.02 20.89
N LEU A 90 -3.17 16.88 21.33
CA LEU A 90 -2.95 18.31 21.43
C LEU A 90 -2.55 18.65 22.89
N PRO A 91 -1.25 18.77 23.18
CA PRO A 91 -0.80 19.22 24.49
C PRO A 91 -1.16 20.69 24.71
N GLY A 92 -1.76 21.04 25.82
CA GLY A 92 -2.29 22.38 26.12
C GLY A 92 -1.29 23.54 26.14
N TRP A 93 -0.02 23.29 25.79
CA TRP A 93 1.04 24.29 25.74
C TRP A 93 1.25 24.94 24.35
N GLY A 94 0.47 24.56 23.35
CA GLY A 94 0.58 25.19 22.01
C GLY A 94 -0.40 24.62 20.98
N PRO A 95 -0.37 25.12 19.74
CA PRO A 95 -1.26 24.70 18.67
C PRO A 95 -0.76 23.46 17.91
N TRP A 96 0.22 22.75 18.46
CA TRP A 96 0.86 21.62 17.83
C TRP A 96 0.29 20.29 18.30
N HIS A 97 -0.03 19.45 17.36
CA HIS A 97 -0.46 18.08 17.58
C HIS A 97 0.72 17.12 17.50
N LEU A 98 0.73 16.11 18.37
CA LEU A 98 1.59 14.95 18.26
C LEU A 98 0.75 13.77 17.82
N ILE A 99 1.13 13.13 16.71
CA ILE A 99 0.34 12.12 16.04
C ILE A 99 1.15 10.84 15.91
N GLY A 100 0.55 9.72 16.30
CA GLY A 100 1.13 8.40 16.11
C GLY A 100 0.12 7.45 15.48
N GLN A 101 0.58 6.60 14.58
CA GLN A 101 -0.26 5.58 13.94
C GLN A 101 0.55 4.31 13.69
N PHE A 102 -0.06 3.17 13.95
CA PHE A 102 0.41 1.86 13.52
C PHE A 102 -0.64 1.22 12.61
N ARG A 103 -0.18 0.51 11.59
CA ARG A 103 -1.02 -0.22 10.65
C ARG A 103 -0.38 -1.55 10.30
N TYR A 104 -1.18 -2.60 10.19
CA TYR A 104 -0.77 -3.93 9.74
C TYR A 104 -1.83 -4.52 8.82
N GLY A 105 -1.39 -5.11 7.71
CA GLY A 105 -2.26 -5.80 6.77
C GLY A 105 -1.64 -7.06 6.21
N THR A 106 -2.51 -7.99 5.82
CA THR A 106 -2.11 -9.25 5.16
C THR A 106 -3.13 -9.65 4.11
N ALA A 107 -2.65 -10.09 2.96
CA ALA A 107 -3.45 -10.64 1.88
C ALA A 107 -2.83 -11.93 1.36
N GLN A 108 -3.66 -12.87 0.92
CA GLN A 108 -3.16 -14.10 0.30
C GLN A 108 -4.05 -14.55 -0.84
N ARG A 109 -3.44 -15.29 -1.76
CA ARG A 109 -4.14 -15.95 -2.84
C ARG A 109 -3.46 -17.27 -3.16
N THR A 110 -4.26 -18.28 -3.48
CA THR A 110 -3.81 -19.52 -4.07
C THR A 110 -4.49 -19.69 -5.43
N GLN A 111 -3.74 -20.10 -6.43
CA GLN A 111 -4.25 -20.43 -7.76
C GLN A 111 -3.54 -21.65 -8.30
N SER A 112 -4.25 -22.44 -9.11
CA SER A 112 -3.65 -23.49 -9.92
C SER A 112 -3.31 -22.90 -11.27
N PHE A 113 -2.14 -23.25 -11.78
CA PHE A 113 -1.66 -22.85 -13.09
C PHE A 113 -1.36 -24.09 -13.91
N HIS A 114 -1.79 -24.08 -15.18
CA HIS A 114 -1.44 -25.08 -16.17
C HIS A 114 -1.04 -24.33 -17.44
N GLY A 115 0.17 -24.52 -17.91
CA GLY A 115 0.68 -23.79 -19.05
C GLY A 115 1.86 -24.50 -19.71
N SER A 116 2.18 -24.07 -20.92
CA SER A 116 3.33 -24.55 -21.67
C SER A 116 4.26 -23.40 -22.04
N THR A 117 5.55 -23.70 -22.15
CA THR A 117 6.55 -22.79 -22.68
C THR A 117 7.51 -23.52 -23.60
N THR A 118 8.05 -22.81 -24.56
CA THR A 118 9.08 -23.36 -25.46
C THR A 118 10.45 -22.99 -24.93
N LEU A 119 11.30 -23.97 -24.70
CA LEU A 119 12.68 -23.81 -24.27
C LEU A 119 13.60 -24.17 -25.43
N ILE A 120 14.57 -23.35 -25.74
CA ILE A 120 15.66 -23.67 -26.69
C ILE A 120 16.88 -23.99 -25.84
N VAL A 121 17.29 -25.26 -25.88
CA VAL A 121 18.50 -25.71 -25.17
C VAL A 121 19.77 -25.39 -25.98
N PRO A 122 20.95 -25.29 -25.36
CA PRO A 122 22.20 -24.94 -26.05
C PRO A 122 22.57 -25.81 -27.24
N THR A 123 22.03 -27.01 -27.30
CA THR A 123 22.20 -27.95 -28.44
C THR A 123 21.37 -27.59 -29.67
N GLY A 124 20.60 -26.47 -29.63
CA GLY A 124 19.69 -26.10 -30.70
C GLY A 124 18.36 -26.87 -30.70
N THR A 125 18.16 -27.79 -29.80
CA THR A 125 16.91 -28.55 -29.69
C THR A 125 15.83 -27.71 -29.06
N THR A 126 14.67 -27.68 -29.67
CA THR A 126 13.47 -26.99 -29.12
C THR A 126 12.70 -28.00 -28.25
N LEU A 127 12.51 -27.66 -26.99
CA LEU A 127 11.71 -28.44 -26.04
C LEU A 127 10.43 -27.68 -25.73
N VAL A 128 9.31 -28.37 -25.68
CA VAL A 128 8.06 -27.86 -25.11
C VAL A 128 7.98 -28.35 -23.67
N ALA A 129 8.02 -27.42 -22.73
CA ALA A 129 7.83 -27.69 -21.31
C ALA A 129 6.38 -27.40 -20.94
N ILE A 130 5.70 -28.37 -20.38
CA ILE A 130 4.34 -28.25 -19.83
C ILE A 130 4.48 -28.26 -18.32
N ALA A 131 4.00 -27.22 -17.67
CA ALA A 131 4.01 -27.10 -16.22
C ALA A 131 2.59 -27.08 -15.66
N SER A 132 2.39 -27.83 -14.59
CA SER A 132 1.18 -27.78 -13.76
C SER A 132 1.61 -27.53 -12.33
N ASN A 133 1.14 -26.42 -11.75
CA ASN A 133 1.56 -26.03 -10.42
C ASN A 133 0.42 -25.38 -9.62
N ASN A 134 0.57 -25.44 -8.31
CA ASN A 134 -0.20 -24.65 -7.37
C ASN A 134 0.68 -23.51 -6.86
N GLU A 135 0.21 -22.31 -7.07
CA GLU A 135 0.89 -21.08 -6.67
C GLU A 135 0.18 -20.46 -5.49
N LYS A 136 0.94 -20.05 -4.48
CA LYS A 136 0.46 -19.32 -3.33
C LYS A 136 1.27 -18.05 -3.18
N ILE A 137 0.59 -16.90 -3.17
CA ILE A 137 1.20 -15.62 -2.82
C ILE A 137 0.61 -15.14 -1.51
N ARG A 138 1.48 -14.62 -0.64
CA ARG A 138 1.14 -13.92 0.57
C ARG A 138 1.84 -12.58 0.57
N ASP A 139 1.10 -11.53 0.84
CA ASP A 139 1.55 -10.16 1.02
C ASP A 139 1.28 -9.74 2.46
N ASP A 140 2.31 -9.30 3.15
CA ASP A 140 2.23 -8.77 4.50
C ASP A 140 2.86 -7.39 4.50
N HIS A 141 2.23 -6.43 5.15
CA HIS A 141 2.80 -5.10 5.34
C HIS A 141 2.50 -4.54 6.72
N TRP A 142 3.42 -3.74 7.23
CA TRP A 142 3.15 -2.88 8.37
C TRP A 142 3.80 -1.52 8.17
N LEU A 143 3.23 -0.53 8.81
CA LEU A 143 3.79 0.81 8.82
C LEU A 143 3.54 1.50 10.16
N VAL A 144 4.46 2.40 10.50
CA VAL A 144 4.39 3.29 11.65
C VAL A 144 4.60 4.71 11.15
N ASP A 145 3.68 5.61 11.51
CA ASP A 145 3.80 7.03 11.28
C ASP A 145 3.93 7.77 12.62
N PHE A 146 4.88 8.71 12.68
CA PHE A 146 4.99 9.71 13.73
C PHE A 146 5.03 11.08 13.08
N ALA A 147 4.18 11.99 13.53
CA ALA A 147 4.10 13.32 12.94
C ALA A 147 3.81 14.39 13.99
N VAL A 148 4.20 15.61 13.65
CA VAL A 148 3.67 16.83 14.25
C VAL A 148 2.68 17.44 13.27
N GLY A 149 1.61 18.01 13.79
CA GLY A 149 0.56 18.63 12.97
C GLY A 149 0.15 19.97 13.51
N ARG A 150 -0.55 20.74 12.68
CA ARG A 150 -1.14 22.01 13.07
C ARG A 150 -2.42 22.26 12.30
N ASP A 151 -3.45 22.73 12.99
CA ASP A 151 -4.71 23.10 12.39
C ASP A 151 -4.58 24.29 11.45
N LEU A 152 -5.26 24.21 10.32
CA LEU A 152 -5.30 25.26 9.28
C LEU A 152 -6.46 26.26 9.47
N GLY A 153 -7.42 25.97 10.35
CA GLY A 153 -8.49 26.89 10.72
C GLY A 153 -9.36 27.33 9.54
N LEU A 154 -9.90 26.40 8.75
CA LEU A 154 -10.70 26.70 7.55
C LEU A 154 -12.03 27.40 7.85
N GLY A 155 -12.54 27.37 9.09
CA GLY A 155 -13.83 27.96 9.46
C GLY A 155 -15.05 27.23 8.88
N ASN A 156 -16.26 27.76 9.11
CA ASN A 156 -17.55 27.28 8.54
C ASN A 156 -17.82 25.78 8.72
N GLY A 157 -17.49 25.19 9.88
CA GLY A 157 -17.72 23.77 10.15
C GLY A 157 -16.74 22.83 9.44
N SER A 158 -15.71 23.37 8.80
CA SER A 158 -14.61 22.60 8.20
C SER A 158 -13.33 22.81 9.01
N ASN A 159 -12.62 21.74 9.27
CA ASN A 159 -11.27 21.77 9.82
C ASN A 159 -10.33 21.02 8.89
N ALA A 160 -9.10 21.43 8.87
CA ALA A 160 -8.01 20.69 8.24
C ALA A 160 -6.75 20.84 9.09
N GLN A 161 -5.90 19.83 9.00
CA GLN A 161 -4.63 19.79 9.71
C GLN A 161 -3.56 19.35 8.71
N TRP A 162 -2.45 20.09 8.64
CA TRP A 162 -1.26 19.59 7.95
C TRP A 162 -0.38 18.83 8.94
N LYS A 163 0.37 17.87 8.42
CA LYS A 163 1.21 16.95 9.22
C LYS A 163 2.56 16.77 8.55
N LEU A 164 3.61 16.91 9.32
CA LEU A 164 4.97 16.62 8.89
C LEU A 164 5.57 15.59 9.85
N GLY A 165 6.15 14.54 9.33
CA GLY A 165 6.67 13.48 10.18
C GLY A 165 7.54 12.48 9.48
N LEU A 166 7.64 11.31 10.07
CA LEU A 166 8.40 10.17 9.59
C LEU A 166 7.46 8.98 9.43
N ARG A 167 7.66 8.24 8.35
CA ARG A 167 7.06 6.93 8.10
C ARG A 167 8.13 5.87 8.11
N VAL A 168 7.87 4.76 8.80
CA VAL A 168 8.62 3.51 8.69
C VAL A 168 7.69 2.47 8.09
N ALA A 169 8.13 1.74 7.08
CA ALA A 169 7.33 0.71 6.43
C ALA A 169 8.15 -0.56 6.15
N ASP A 170 7.49 -1.70 6.31
CA ASP A 170 7.97 -3.02 5.88
C ASP A 170 6.91 -3.62 4.95
N LEU A 171 7.32 -3.93 3.73
CA LEU A 171 6.49 -4.57 2.72
C LEU A 171 7.13 -5.92 2.38
N ARG A 172 6.34 -6.99 2.42
CA ARG A 172 6.82 -8.34 2.17
C ARG A 172 5.86 -9.13 1.31
N ALA A 173 6.34 -9.62 0.19
CA ALA A 173 5.63 -10.57 -0.65
C ALA A 173 6.37 -11.92 -0.69
N LYS A 174 5.67 -13.00 -0.33
CA LYS A 174 6.18 -14.37 -0.38
C LYS A 174 5.35 -15.16 -1.39
N LEU A 175 6.02 -15.67 -2.39
CA LEU A 175 5.45 -16.48 -3.45
C LEU A 175 6.04 -17.89 -3.37
N THR A 176 5.18 -18.91 -3.41
CA THR A 176 5.56 -20.33 -3.43
C THR A 176 4.81 -21.02 -4.57
N ALA A 177 5.52 -21.76 -5.40
CA ALA A 177 4.94 -22.59 -6.44
C ALA A 177 5.44 -24.02 -6.29
N ASN A 178 4.49 -24.95 -6.21
CA ASN A 178 4.74 -26.39 -6.14
C ASN A 178 4.04 -27.06 -7.30
N GLY A 179 4.75 -27.86 -8.07
CA GLY A 179 4.17 -28.50 -9.24
C GLY A 179 5.04 -29.55 -9.89
N SER A 180 4.67 -29.88 -11.10
CA SER A 180 5.43 -30.79 -11.97
C SER A 180 5.65 -30.11 -13.32
N VAL A 181 6.77 -30.46 -13.94
CA VAL A 181 7.10 -30.09 -15.32
C VAL A 181 7.34 -31.36 -16.13
N SER A 182 6.85 -31.36 -17.35
CA SER A 182 7.16 -32.41 -18.34
C SER A 182 7.65 -31.75 -19.64
N THR A 183 8.53 -32.42 -20.36
CA THR A 183 9.10 -31.90 -21.61
C THR A 183 8.93 -32.87 -22.75
N THR A 184 8.74 -32.36 -23.97
CA THR A 184 8.71 -33.12 -25.23
C THR A 184 9.64 -32.43 -26.25
N PRO A 185 10.35 -33.16 -27.18
CA PRO A 185 10.31 -34.60 -27.41
C PRO A 185 11.13 -35.42 -26.39
N ILE A 186 11.96 -34.80 -25.57
CA ILE A 186 12.69 -35.51 -24.52
C ILE A 186 11.71 -35.74 -23.38
N ALA A 187 11.28 -36.97 -23.18
CA ALA A 187 10.33 -37.36 -22.14
C ALA A 187 10.99 -37.30 -20.75
N ALA A 188 11.11 -36.11 -20.22
CA ALA A 188 11.56 -35.85 -18.86
C ALA A 188 10.42 -35.23 -18.05
N ALA A 189 10.16 -35.77 -16.87
CA ALA A 189 9.13 -35.23 -15.98
C ALA A 189 9.62 -35.24 -14.52
N GLY A 190 9.24 -34.24 -13.74
CA GLY A 190 9.57 -34.21 -12.33
C GLY A 190 8.88 -33.08 -11.56
N PRO A 191 8.79 -33.24 -10.25
CA PRO A 191 8.28 -32.19 -9.38
C PRO A 191 9.28 -31.06 -9.27
N PHE A 192 8.76 -29.86 -8.98
CA PHE A 192 9.56 -28.68 -8.60
C PHE A 192 8.91 -27.93 -7.45
N ASN A 193 9.73 -27.24 -6.69
CA ASN A 193 9.30 -26.31 -5.67
C ASN A 193 10.10 -25.02 -5.88
N THR A 194 9.42 -23.91 -6.02
CA THR A 194 10.07 -22.60 -6.11
C THR A 194 9.49 -21.67 -5.07
N GLN A 195 10.36 -21.00 -4.34
CA GLN A 195 9.99 -19.97 -3.37
C GLN A 195 10.69 -18.67 -3.73
N GLN A 196 9.92 -17.59 -3.79
CA GLN A 196 10.44 -16.23 -3.93
C GLN A 196 9.97 -15.39 -2.76
N THR A 197 10.88 -14.62 -2.19
CA THR A 197 10.57 -13.64 -1.15
C THR A 197 11.10 -12.28 -1.61
N ALA A 198 10.23 -11.29 -1.66
CA ALA A 198 10.59 -9.92 -1.95
C ALA A 198 10.23 -9.06 -0.74
N THR A 199 11.17 -8.25 -0.26
CA THR A 199 11.01 -7.39 0.91
C THR A 199 11.51 -5.99 0.64
N PHE A 200 10.88 -5.02 1.26
CA PHE A 200 11.36 -3.66 1.37
C PHE A 200 11.16 -3.19 2.81
N VAL A 201 12.23 -2.74 3.45
CA VAL A 201 12.19 -2.10 4.76
C VAL A 201 12.82 -0.73 4.63
N GLY A 202 12.06 0.31 4.96
CA GLY A 202 12.54 1.68 4.78
C GLY A 202 11.86 2.66 5.71
N ALA A 203 12.51 3.83 5.84
CA ALA A 203 12.02 4.94 6.63
C ALA A 203 12.26 6.26 5.87
N GLY A 204 11.44 7.27 6.14
CA GLY A 204 11.66 8.57 5.52
C GLY A 204 10.60 9.61 5.84
N PRO A 205 10.82 10.84 5.36
CA PRO A 205 9.92 11.96 5.61
C PRO A 205 8.54 11.72 4.98
N ARG A 206 7.52 12.14 5.69
CA ARG A 206 6.11 12.12 5.27
C ARG A 206 5.48 13.49 5.46
N LEU A 207 4.79 13.97 4.43
CA LEU A 207 3.91 15.12 4.48
C LEU A 207 2.49 14.64 4.29
N GLY A 208 1.57 15.12 5.11
CA GLY A 208 0.15 14.77 5.02
C GLY A 208 -0.75 15.95 5.32
N VAL A 209 -1.98 15.81 4.91
CA VAL A 209 -3.08 16.68 5.25
C VAL A 209 -4.31 15.83 5.49
N ASP A 210 -5.07 16.16 6.51
CA ASP A 210 -6.40 15.59 6.73
C ASP A 210 -7.39 16.65 7.14
N GLY A 211 -8.65 16.34 7.02
CA GLY A 211 -9.69 17.26 7.37
C GLY A 211 -11.05 16.59 7.51
N SER A 212 -11.96 17.38 8.04
CA SER A 212 -13.35 17.01 8.23
C SER A 212 -14.24 18.22 7.92
N THR A 213 -15.33 17.97 7.20
CA THR A 213 -16.34 18.97 6.86
C THR A 213 -17.69 18.51 7.40
N GLN A 214 -18.29 19.33 8.25
CA GLN A 214 -19.59 19.06 8.84
C GLN A 214 -20.69 19.19 7.77
N LEU A 215 -21.53 18.16 7.63
CA LEU A 215 -22.66 18.14 6.70
C LEU A 215 -24.00 18.41 7.39
N GLY A 216 -24.01 18.51 8.73
CA GLY A 216 -25.21 18.66 9.54
C GLY A 216 -25.79 17.33 10.03
N GLY A 217 -26.69 17.38 11.05
CA GLY A 217 -27.35 16.19 11.59
C GLY A 217 -26.40 15.15 12.20
N GLY A 218 -25.22 15.55 12.65
CA GLY A 218 -24.23 14.61 13.17
C GLY A 218 -23.33 13.96 12.10
N TRP A 219 -23.52 14.30 10.83
CA TRP A 219 -22.73 13.78 9.72
C TRP A 219 -21.54 14.68 9.38
N SER A 220 -20.44 14.07 8.98
CA SER A 220 -19.28 14.78 8.43
C SER A 220 -18.62 13.97 7.30
N LEU A 221 -17.97 14.68 6.38
CA LEU A 221 -17.08 14.12 5.38
C LEU A 221 -15.65 14.20 5.91
N ASP A 222 -15.02 13.07 6.13
CA ASP A 222 -13.63 13.00 6.58
C ASP A 222 -12.73 12.59 5.41
N TRP A 223 -11.57 13.21 5.30
CA TRP A 223 -10.61 12.92 4.24
C TRP A 223 -9.18 13.07 4.75
N LEU A 224 -8.26 12.34 4.13
CA LEU A 224 -6.83 12.50 4.34
C LEU A 224 -6.07 12.23 3.04
N GLY A 225 -4.89 12.81 2.94
CA GLY A 225 -3.95 12.56 1.86
C GLY A 225 -2.52 12.73 2.36
N GLY A 226 -1.60 11.97 1.81
CA GLY A 226 -0.20 12.04 2.20
C GLY A 226 0.74 11.57 1.12
N VAL A 227 1.99 12.03 1.23
CA VAL A 227 3.10 11.59 0.40
C VAL A 227 4.31 11.33 1.29
N ALA A 228 5.08 10.31 0.95
CA ALA A 228 6.33 10.00 1.64
C ALA A 228 7.42 9.57 0.63
N VAL A 229 8.67 9.77 1.03
CA VAL A 229 9.83 9.20 0.34
C VAL A 229 10.57 8.34 1.34
N LEU A 230 10.55 7.04 1.14
CA LEU A 230 11.14 6.06 2.04
C LEU A 230 12.50 5.61 1.50
N PHE A 231 13.52 5.75 2.29
CA PHE A 231 14.87 5.25 1.99
C PHE A 231 15.08 3.95 2.75
N GLY A 232 15.43 2.89 2.04
CA GLY A 232 15.53 1.59 2.68
C GLY A 232 16.18 0.53 1.82
N GLU A 233 16.24 -0.66 2.38
CA GLU A 233 16.76 -1.83 1.71
C GLU A 233 15.64 -2.62 1.05
N ARG A 234 15.85 -2.96 -0.22
CA ARG A 234 15.00 -3.84 -0.99
C ARG A 234 15.75 -5.11 -1.31
N GLN A 235 15.23 -6.25 -0.86
CA GLN A 235 15.82 -7.54 -1.06
C GLN A 235 14.84 -8.47 -1.79
N THR A 236 15.35 -9.26 -2.72
CA THR A 236 14.58 -10.35 -3.35
C THR A 236 15.44 -11.58 -3.41
N THR A 237 14.91 -12.68 -2.90
CA THR A 237 15.54 -13.99 -2.94
C THR A 237 14.61 -14.97 -3.65
N GLN A 238 15.17 -15.81 -4.51
CA GLN A 238 14.46 -16.94 -5.09
C GLN A 238 15.28 -18.20 -4.89
N THR A 239 14.62 -19.25 -4.48
CA THR A 239 15.18 -20.59 -4.38
C THR A 239 14.31 -21.55 -5.18
N THR A 240 14.92 -22.28 -6.09
CA THR A 240 14.23 -23.32 -6.86
C THR A 240 14.87 -24.66 -6.52
N PHE A 241 14.06 -25.61 -6.13
CA PHE A 241 14.46 -26.99 -5.85
C PHE A 241 13.91 -27.90 -6.97
N PRO A 242 14.69 -28.21 -7.99
CA PRO A 242 14.32 -29.24 -8.94
C PRO A 242 14.53 -30.64 -8.31
N THR A 243 13.61 -31.51 -8.55
CA THR A 243 13.86 -32.94 -8.31
C THR A 243 14.65 -33.48 -9.49
N PRO A 244 15.69 -34.32 -9.29
CA PRO A 244 16.48 -34.88 -10.38
C PRO A 244 15.57 -35.71 -11.29
N ILE A 245 15.47 -35.28 -12.52
CA ILE A 245 14.81 -36.07 -13.58
C ILE A 245 15.86 -37.00 -14.15
N GLY A 246 15.57 -38.29 -14.09
CA GLY A 246 16.52 -39.35 -14.40
C GLY A 246 16.93 -39.48 -15.86
N LEU A 247 17.66 -38.54 -16.39
CA LEU A 247 18.42 -38.59 -17.65
C LEU A 247 19.39 -37.41 -17.74
N GLY A 248 20.37 -37.25 -16.88
CA GLY A 248 21.60 -36.49 -17.10
C GLY A 248 21.58 -35.12 -17.80
N VAL A 249 20.43 -34.66 -18.31
CA VAL A 249 20.29 -33.48 -19.18
C VAL A 249 19.87 -32.24 -18.42
N PHE A 250 19.23 -32.37 -17.29
CA PHE A 250 18.95 -31.27 -16.39
C PHE A 250 19.76 -31.47 -15.12
N ALA A 251 20.95 -30.87 -15.09
CA ALA A 251 21.64 -30.66 -13.83
C ALA A 251 20.64 -29.98 -12.86
N PRO A 252 20.61 -30.35 -11.58
CA PRO A 252 19.82 -29.62 -10.60
C PRO A 252 20.27 -28.19 -10.62
N ILE A 253 19.54 -27.33 -11.31
CA ILE A 253 19.77 -25.89 -11.24
C ILE A 253 19.17 -25.47 -9.90
N THR A 254 19.90 -25.72 -8.83
CA THR A 254 19.68 -25.03 -7.57
C THR A 254 20.12 -23.59 -7.80
N SER A 255 19.33 -22.84 -8.52
CA SER A 255 19.61 -21.42 -8.73
C SER A 255 19.00 -20.63 -7.58
N GLY A 256 19.78 -20.43 -6.55
CA GLY A 256 19.50 -19.35 -5.61
C GLY A 256 19.83 -18.03 -6.31
N GLN A 257 18.83 -17.21 -6.57
CA GLN A 257 19.05 -15.86 -7.06
C GLN A 257 18.70 -14.90 -5.93
N ALA A 258 19.58 -13.97 -5.65
CA ALA A 258 19.36 -12.93 -4.67
C ALA A 258 19.80 -11.58 -5.23
N THR A 259 19.04 -10.56 -4.92
CA THR A 259 19.44 -9.16 -5.16
C THR A 259 19.10 -8.36 -3.92
N SER A 260 20.01 -7.49 -3.51
CA SER A 260 19.79 -6.50 -2.47
C SER A 260 20.30 -5.16 -2.97
N ASN A 261 19.54 -4.10 -2.73
CA ASN A 261 19.96 -2.74 -3.02
C ASN A 261 19.24 -1.74 -2.14
N THR A 262 19.95 -0.70 -1.74
CA THR A 262 19.34 0.49 -1.15
C THR A 262 18.61 1.28 -2.23
N THR A 263 17.41 1.73 -1.93
CA THR A 263 16.56 2.46 -2.88
C THR A 263 15.69 3.48 -2.18
N ALA A 264 15.23 4.47 -2.93
CA ALA A 264 14.16 5.37 -2.51
C ALA A 264 12.84 4.86 -3.10
N VAL A 265 11.82 4.73 -2.26
CA VAL A 265 10.45 4.34 -2.62
C VAL A 265 9.54 5.52 -2.39
N PHE A 266 8.85 5.97 -3.44
CA PHE A 266 7.84 6.99 -3.34
C PHE A 266 6.51 6.34 -2.93
N ASN A 267 5.86 6.93 -1.92
CA ASN A 267 4.58 6.47 -1.43
C ASN A 267 3.55 7.60 -1.47
N VAL A 268 2.32 7.27 -1.86
CA VAL A 268 1.16 8.17 -1.85
C VAL A 268 0.02 7.45 -1.18
N ASP A 269 -0.60 8.08 -0.20
CA ASP A 269 -1.78 7.55 0.48
C ASP A 269 -2.95 8.56 0.46
N GLY A 270 -4.16 8.05 0.38
CA GLY A 270 -5.38 8.83 0.44
C GLY A 270 -6.55 8.02 1.01
N GLN A 271 -7.44 8.71 1.71
CA GLN A 271 -8.66 8.13 2.28
C GLN A 271 -9.76 9.18 2.30
N ALA A 272 -10.97 8.78 1.97
CA ALA A 272 -12.15 9.62 2.11
C ALA A 272 -13.33 8.78 2.61
N GLY A 273 -14.21 9.37 3.44
CA GLY A 273 -15.32 8.65 4.02
C GLY A 273 -16.35 9.53 4.70
N LEU A 274 -17.49 8.93 4.98
CA LEU A 274 -18.56 9.54 5.74
C LEU A 274 -18.46 9.12 7.20
N SER A 275 -18.61 10.08 8.09
CA SER A 275 -18.59 9.89 9.53
C SER A 275 -19.93 10.27 10.14
N TYR A 276 -20.30 9.57 11.18
CA TYR A 276 -21.48 9.86 11.99
C TYR A 276 -21.09 9.97 13.46
N TRP A 277 -21.39 11.13 14.06
CA TRP A 277 -21.21 11.41 15.47
C TRP A 277 -22.42 10.90 16.25
N PHE A 278 -22.28 9.77 16.92
CA PHE A 278 -23.33 9.20 17.78
C PHE A 278 -23.23 9.67 19.23
N SER A 279 -22.13 10.36 19.57
CA SER A 279 -21.89 11.03 20.85
C SER A 279 -21.05 12.29 20.60
N PRO A 280 -21.08 13.29 21.49
CA PRO A 280 -20.21 14.45 21.37
C PRO A 280 -18.71 14.14 21.21
N ASN A 281 -18.30 13.01 21.73
CA ASN A 281 -16.89 12.57 21.78
C ASN A 281 -16.58 11.34 20.93
N MET A 282 -17.57 10.73 20.29
CA MET A 282 -17.38 9.49 19.56
C MET A 282 -18.00 9.53 18.17
N LYS A 283 -17.23 9.10 17.17
CA LYS A 283 -17.73 8.95 15.79
C LYS A 283 -17.32 7.62 15.19
N ILE A 284 -18.13 7.16 14.27
CA ILE A 284 -17.82 6.04 13.37
C ILE A 284 -17.65 6.59 11.95
N THR A 285 -16.65 6.11 11.24
CA THR A 285 -16.35 6.54 9.86
C THR A 285 -16.29 5.33 8.95
N ALA A 286 -17.11 5.34 7.91
CA ALA A 286 -16.99 4.40 6.79
C ALA A 286 -16.25 5.10 5.65
N SER A 287 -15.13 4.53 5.19
CA SER A 287 -14.23 5.19 4.26
C SER A 287 -13.67 4.23 3.22
N TYR A 288 -13.07 4.78 2.17
CA TYR A 288 -12.28 4.06 1.19
C TYR A 288 -10.86 4.61 1.20
N ARG A 289 -9.88 3.71 1.30
CA ARG A 289 -8.45 4.03 1.34
C ARG A 289 -7.76 3.55 0.08
N VAL A 290 -6.76 4.30 -0.36
CA VAL A 290 -5.77 3.90 -1.36
C VAL A 290 -4.38 4.22 -0.81
N ASP A 291 -3.46 3.27 -0.91
CA ASP A 291 -2.07 3.41 -0.49
C ASP A 291 -1.17 2.79 -1.56
N ALA A 292 -0.31 3.58 -2.20
CA ALA A 292 0.50 3.17 -3.34
C ALA A 292 1.99 3.36 -3.04
N TYR A 293 2.78 2.30 -3.25
CA TYR A 293 4.24 2.28 -3.13
C TYR A 293 4.84 1.97 -4.49
N PHE A 294 5.57 2.93 -5.06
CA PHE A 294 6.11 2.82 -6.41
C PHE A 294 7.50 2.17 -6.40
N SER A 295 7.64 1.11 -7.20
CA SER A 295 8.89 0.35 -7.33
C SER A 295 9.41 -0.21 -6.00
N ALA A 296 8.50 -0.54 -5.06
CA ALA A 296 8.87 -0.96 -3.71
C ALA A 296 9.50 -2.35 -3.67
N LEU A 297 9.02 -3.26 -4.47
CA LEU A 297 9.51 -4.64 -4.51
C LEU A 297 10.15 -4.98 -5.85
N LYS A 298 10.76 -6.15 -5.93
CA LYS A 298 11.25 -6.74 -7.19
C LYS A 298 10.71 -8.14 -7.37
N THR A 299 10.44 -8.49 -8.62
CA THR A 299 10.16 -9.87 -9.03
C THR A 299 11.09 -10.27 -10.15
N ILE A 300 11.22 -11.56 -10.39
CA ILE A 300 11.98 -12.05 -11.54
C ILE A 300 11.21 -11.68 -12.81
N LYS A 301 11.97 -11.23 -13.82
CA LYS A 301 11.40 -10.91 -15.12
C LYS A 301 11.03 -12.22 -15.84
N PRO A 302 9.77 -12.39 -16.27
CA PRO A 302 9.34 -13.60 -16.97
C PRO A 302 10.16 -13.85 -18.25
N GLY A 303 10.47 -15.12 -18.52
CA GLY A 303 11.14 -15.52 -19.77
C GLY A 303 12.64 -15.21 -19.85
N THR A 304 13.29 -14.81 -18.75
CA THR A 304 14.74 -14.62 -18.72
C THR A 304 15.44 -15.76 -18.00
N ALA A 305 16.27 -16.50 -18.73
CA ALA A 305 17.07 -17.60 -18.17
C ALA A 305 18.12 -17.12 -17.14
N ASN A 306 18.50 -15.84 -17.19
CA ASN A 306 19.59 -15.27 -16.41
C ASN A 306 19.12 -14.44 -15.19
N GLY A 307 17.87 -14.62 -14.74
CA GLY A 307 17.41 -14.03 -13.47
C GLY A 307 17.44 -12.52 -13.39
N SER A 308 17.11 -11.82 -14.47
CA SER A 308 16.94 -10.39 -14.38
C SER A 308 15.69 -10.05 -13.55
N PHE A 309 15.82 -9.03 -12.70
CA PHE A 309 14.72 -8.56 -11.85
C PHE A 309 14.04 -7.33 -12.47
N THR A 310 12.75 -7.21 -12.22
CA THR A 310 11.96 -6.02 -12.55
C THR A 310 11.33 -5.45 -11.29
N ASN A 311 11.13 -4.13 -11.26
CA ASN A 311 10.46 -3.47 -10.15
C ASN A 311 8.97 -3.75 -10.18
N VAL A 312 8.37 -3.77 -9.00
CA VAL A 312 6.94 -4.05 -8.76
C VAL A 312 6.36 -2.94 -7.92
N ASP A 313 5.28 -2.35 -8.40
CA ASP A 313 4.47 -1.40 -7.65
C ASP A 313 3.49 -2.15 -6.74
N GLN A 314 3.33 -1.69 -5.50
CA GLN A 314 2.36 -2.22 -4.55
C GLN A 314 1.27 -1.18 -4.30
N ILE A 315 0.02 -1.53 -4.58
CA ILE A 315 -1.14 -0.67 -4.37
C ILE A 315 -2.15 -1.43 -3.53
N TYR A 316 -2.46 -0.88 -2.37
CA TYR A 316 -3.47 -1.40 -1.45
C TYR A 316 -4.69 -0.46 -1.50
N ASN A 317 -5.87 -1.00 -1.70
CA ASN A 317 -7.08 -0.18 -1.73
C ASN A 317 -8.28 -0.95 -1.19
N GLY A 318 -9.17 -0.28 -0.46
CA GLY A 318 -10.35 -0.94 0.05
C GLY A 318 -11.17 -0.16 1.05
N PRO A 319 -12.34 -0.72 1.41
CA PRO A 319 -13.23 -0.14 2.42
C PRO A 319 -12.67 -0.35 3.83
N MET A 320 -12.78 0.70 4.64
CA MET A 320 -12.34 0.75 6.03
C MET A 320 -13.45 1.26 6.93
N LEU A 321 -13.49 0.76 8.15
CA LEU A 321 -14.36 1.23 9.20
C LEU A 321 -13.50 1.69 10.38
N ARG A 322 -13.70 2.93 10.83
CA ARG A 322 -12.93 3.55 11.92
C ARG A 322 -13.85 3.98 13.04
N LEU A 323 -13.45 3.68 14.26
CA LEU A 323 -14.04 4.24 15.47
C LEU A 323 -13.06 5.26 16.05
N THR A 324 -13.55 6.47 16.32
CA THR A 324 -12.74 7.57 16.89
C THR A 324 -13.37 8.03 18.20
N SER A 325 -12.55 8.32 19.21
CA SER A 325 -12.97 8.91 20.47
C SER A 325 -12.03 10.04 20.86
N SER A 326 -12.61 11.16 21.36
CA SER A 326 -11.88 12.34 21.84
C SER A 326 -12.26 12.67 23.28
N PHE A 327 -11.30 13.10 24.11
CA PHE A 327 -11.52 13.46 25.52
C PHE A 327 -10.43 14.44 26.02
#